data_04dd7dd1670d1cbb263784e7e9503e66
#
_entry.id   04dd7dd1670d1cbb263784e7e9503e66
#
_cell.length_a   1.000
_cell.length_b   1.000
_cell.length_c   1.000
_cell.angle_alpha   90.00
_cell.angle_beta   90.00
_cell.angle_gamma   90.00
#
_symmetry.space_group_name_H-M   'P 1'
#
loop_
_entity.id
_entity.type
_entity.pdbx_description
1 polymer ?
#
loop_
_entity_poly.entity_id
_entity_poly.type
_entity_poly.pdbx_seq_one_letter_code
_entity_poly.pdbx_strand_id
1 'polypeptide(L)'
;MTQDVCAVGASAGVQTFGVGISGGKHFIDKNCERLKLARILNDFGMKVAAVAMLCQDERVFESMIQAGTPCPIDGRIGKEAMKLWETYDFERPDYKAYVKRMKLREKVAPKPVINSDPLPADISTNKKVSWTKPK
;
A
#
# COMPACT_ATOMS: atom_id res chain seq x y z
N MET A 1 -25.78 -9.40 12.20
CA MET A 1 -24.65 -8.44 12.08
C MET A 1 -24.84 -7.66 10.80
N THR A 2 -25.26 -6.42 10.92
CA THR A 2 -25.45 -5.52 9.77
C THR A 2 -24.08 -5.01 9.32
N GLN A 3 -23.38 -5.82 8.53
CA GLN A 3 -22.08 -5.44 7.93
C GLN A 3 -22.21 -4.40 6.81
N ASP A 4 -23.41 -3.87 6.59
CA ASP A 4 -23.70 -3.07 5.41
C ASP A 4 -23.68 -1.57 5.62
N VAL A 5 -23.50 -1.10 6.84
CA VAL A 5 -23.51 0.33 7.13
C VAL A 5 -22.10 0.81 7.45
N CYS A 6 -21.49 1.53 6.51
CA CYS A 6 -20.19 2.21 6.73
C CYS A 6 -20.36 3.59 7.41
N ALA A 7 -21.47 3.81 8.08
CA ALA A 7 -21.72 5.04 8.81
C ALA A 7 -21.41 4.84 10.29
N VAL A 8 -20.58 5.69 10.85
CA VAL A 8 -20.30 5.77 12.29
C VAL A 8 -21.08 6.95 12.84
N GLY A 9 -22.01 6.68 13.76
CA GLY A 9 -22.75 7.71 14.49
C GLY A 9 -21.94 8.20 15.68
N ALA A 10 -21.66 9.49 15.76
CA ALA A 10 -21.19 10.13 16.96
C ALA A 10 -22.33 10.97 17.56
N SER A 11 -22.76 10.64 18.77
CA SER A 11 -23.75 11.40 19.52
C SER A 11 -23.09 12.03 20.73
N ALA A 12 -23.25 13.34 20.90
CA ALA A 12 -22.89 14.05 22.11
C ALA A 12 -24.16 14.70 22.72
N GLY A 13 -24.41 14.39 23.97
CA GLY A 13 -25.49 14.99 24.74
C GLY A 13 -24.92 15.84 25.90
N VAL A 14 -25.35 17.10 26.03
CA VAL A 14 -25.07 17.92 27.19
C VAL A 14 -26.39 18.12 27.90
N GLN A 15 -26.46 17.69 29.16
CA GLN A 15 -27.59 17.94 30.05
C GLN A 15 -27.22 19.11 31.01
N THR A 16 -27.87 20.22 30.83
CA THR A 16 -27.92 21.30 31.84
C THR A 16 -29.32 21.42 32.37
N PHE A 17 -29.46 21.96 33.57
CA PHE A 17 -30.74 22.09 34.30
C PHE A 17 -31.89 22.54 33.38
N GLY A 18 -32.77 21.61 33.00
CA GLY A 18 -34.04 21.88 32.34
C GLY A 18 -34.05 21.86 30.79
N VAL A 19 -32.90 21.80 30.11
CA VAL A 19 -32.85 21.73 28.66
C VAL A 19 -31.77 20.75 28.22
N GLY A 20 -32.18 19.67 27.56
CA GLY A 20 -31.26 18.71 26.93
C GLY A 20 -31.13 19.00 25.44
N ILE A 21 -29.93 19.27 24.95
CA ILE A 21 -29.63 19.38 23.53
C ILE A 21 -28.83 18.14 23.11
N SER A 22 -29.40 17.33 22.22
CA SER A 22 -28.71 16.17 21.62
C SER A 22 -28.43 16.47 20.17
N GLY A 23 -27.14 16.42 19.77
CA GLY A 23 -26.71 16.52 18.39
C GLY A 23 -26.06 15.20 17.95
N GLY A 24 -26.56 14.60 16.85
CA GLY A 24 -25.95 13.43 16.22
C GLY A 24 -25.34 13.81 14.88
N LYS A 25 -24.11 13.41 14.61
CA LYS A 25 -23.46 13.56 13.31
C LYS A 25 -23.06 12.18 12.80
N HIS A 26 -23.46 11.88 11.57
CA HIS A 26 -23.06 10.66 10.91
C HIS A 26 -21.80 10.92 10.09
N PHE A 27 -20.78 10.08 10.29
CA PHE A 27 -19.55 10.08 9.49
C PHE A 27 -19.52 8.82 8.66
N ILE A 28 -19.27 8.97 7.35
CA ILE A 28 -19.04 7.83 6.47
C ILE A 28 -17.58 7.43 6.58
N ASP A 29 -17.33 6.17 6.95
CA ASP A 29 -15.99 5.61 6.96
C ASP A 29 -15.58 5.24 5.52
N LYS A 30 -14.74 6.07 4.93
CA LYS A 30 -14.21 5.86 3.57
C LYS A 30 -13.46 4.54 3.40
N ASN A 31 -12.84 4.02 4.45
CA ASN A 31 -12.15 2.73 4.39
C ASN A 31 -13.15 1.58 4.29
N CYS A 32 -14.22 1.64 5.08
CA CYS A 32 -15.29 0.67 4.99
C CYS A 32 -15.95 0.69 3.61
N GLU A 33 -16.24 1.85 3.05
CA GLU A 33 -16.81 2.00 1.70
C GLU A 33 -15.88 1.41 0.64
N ARG A 34 -14.59 1.73 0.70
CA ARG A 34 -13.57 1.20 -0.23
C ARG A 34 -13.49 -0.33 -0.18
N LEU A 35 -13.48 -0.91 1.02
CA LEU A 35 -13.45 -2.36 1.19
C LEU A 35 -14.69 -3.04 0.60
N LYS A 36 -15.87 -2.44 0.73
CA LYS A 36 -17.10 -2.96 0.12
C LYS A 36 -17.06 -2.89 -1.39
N LEU A 37 -16.65 -1.76 -1.95
CA LEU A 37 -16.49 -1.61 -3.41
C LEU A 37 -15.50 -2.62 -3.96
N ALA A 38 -14.36 -2.82 -3.30
CA ALA A 38 -13.37 -3.82 -3.70
C ALA A 38 -13.96 -5.25 -3.66
N ARG A 39 -14.76 -5.58 -2.63
CA ARG A 39 -15.44 -6.88 -2.54
C ARG A 39 -16.41 -7.07 -3.69
N ILE A 40 -17.26 -6.10 -3.96
CA ILE A 40 -18.22 -6.14 -5.07
C ILE A 40 -17.50 -6.34 -6.41
N LEU A 41 -16.42 -5.60 -6.65
CA LEU A 41 -15.61 -5.76 -7.87
C LEU A 41 -15.01 -7.16 -7.98
N ASN A 42 -14.54 -7.72 -6.88
CA ASN A 42 -14.01 -9.08 -6.85
C ASN A 42 -15.12 -10.13 -7.13
N ASP A 43 -16.32 -9.94 -6.60
CA ASP A 43 -17.46 -10.84 -6.80
C ASP A 43 -17.94 -10.81 -8.28
N PHE A 44 -17.82 -9.68 -8.94
CA PHE A 44 -18.02 -9.57 -10.40
C PHE A 44 -16.87 -10.14 -11.24
N GLY A 45 -15.84 -10.72 -10.60
CA GLY A 45 -14.67 -11.28 -11.28
C GLY A 45 -13.63 -10.24 -11.71
N MET A 46 -13.84 -8.96 -11.42
CA MET A 46 -12.93 -7.86 -11.76
C MET A 46 -11.80 -7.72 -10.72
N LYS A 47 -10.99 -8.78 -10.55
CA LYS A 47 -9.96 -8.88 -9.51
C LYS A 47 -8.93 -7.75 -9.57
N VAL A 48 -8.48 -7.37 -10.76
CA VAL A 48 -7.50 -6.29 -10.94
C VAL A 48 -8.09 -4.94 -10.52
N ALA A 49 -9.35 -4.67 -10.85
CA ALA A 49 -10.04 -3.46 -10.43
C ALA A 49 -10.27 -3.41 -8.91
N ALA A 50 -10.57 -4.56 -8.30
CA ALA A 50 -10.67 -4.68 -6.84
C ALA A 50 -9.36 -4.32 -6.15
N VAL A 51 -8.22 -4.83 -6.65
CA VAL A 51 -6.89 -4.47 -6.15
C VAL A 51 -6.59 -2.99 -6.36
N ALA A 52 -6.89 -2.44 -7.54
CA ALA A 52 -6.69 -1.02 -7.83
C ALA A 52 -7.48 -0.11 -6.87
N MET A 53 -8.72 -0.51 -6.51
CA MET A 53 -9.53 0.19 -5.52
C MET A 53 -8.89 0.19 -4.13
N LEU A 54 -8.33 -0.94 -3.69
CA LEU A 54 -7.61 -1.04 -2.41
C LEU A 54 -6.31 -0.23 -2.42
N CYS A 55 -5.64 -0.17 -3.56
CA CYS A 55 -4.39 0.57 -3.75
C CYS A 55 -4.52 2.09 -3.62
N GLN A 56 -5.73 2.64 -3.55
CA GLN A 56 -5.95 4.04 -3.21
C GLN A 56 -5.61 4.36 -1.75
N ASP A 57 -5.48 3.36 -0.89
CA ASP A 57 -5.01 3.52 0.47
C ASP A 57 -3.47 3.47 0.49
N GLU A 58 -2.86 4.50 1.08
CA GLU A 58 -1.39 4.64 1.19
C GLU A 58 -0.73 3.39 1.79
N ARG A 59 -1.34 2.81 2.83
CA ARG A 59 -0.81 1.62 3.54
C ARG A 59 -0.83 0.38 2.66
N VAL A 60 -1.92 0.20 1.89
CA VAL A 60 -2.05 -0.92 0.96
C VAL A 60 -1.06 -0.76 -0.18
N PHE A 61 -0.98 0.43 -0.75
CA PHE A 61 -0.04 0.75 -1.82
C PHE A 61 1.40 0.45 -1.41
N GLU A 62 1.83 0.96 -0.25
CA GLU A 62 3.17 0.73 0.29
C GLU A 62 3.46 -0.78 0.49
N SER A 63 2.51 -1.51 1.08
CA SER A 63 2.65 -2.94 1.31
C SER A 63 2.79 -3.73 0.01
N MET A 64 2.04 -3.36 -1.03
CA MET A 64 2.10 -3.99 -2.35
C MET A 64 3.45 -3.74 -3.03
N ILE A 65 3.98 -2.52 -2.95
CA ILE A 65 5.31 -2.19 -3.48
C ILE A 65 6.40 -2.99 -2.75
N GLN A 66 6.34 -3.06 -1.41
CA GLN A 66 7.31 -3.81 -0.61
C GLN A 66 7.26 -5.32 -0.87
N ALA A 67 6.08 -5.85 -1.15
CA ALA A 67 5.90 -7.26 -1.52
C ALA A 67 6.37 -7.59 -2.96
N GLY A 68 6.77 -6.59 -3.75
CA GLY A 68 7.14 -6.79 -5.15
C GLY A 68 5.96 -7.05 -6.10
N THR A 69 4.74 -6.78 -5.63
CA THR A 69 3.48 -6.89 -6.39
C THR A 69 2.86 -5.50 -6.53
N PRO A 70 3.37 -4.64 -7.42
CA PRO A 70 2.94 -3.25 -7.51
C PRO A 70 1.47 -3.13 -7.89
N CYS A 71 0.85 -2.06 -7.43
CA CYS A 71 -0.52 -1.72 -7.76
C CYS A 71 -0.70 -1.51 -9.27
N PRO A 72 -1.84 -1.92 -9.84
CA PRO A 72 -2.15 -1.66 -11.24
C PRO A 72 -2.16 -0.18 -11.56
N ILE A 73 -1.64 0.19 -12.74
CA ILE A 73 -1.67 1.55 -13.28
C ILE A 73 -1.84 1.47 -14.80
N ASP A 74 -2.71 2.26 -15.38
CA ASP A 74 -2.96 2.37 -16.83
C ASP A 74 -3.13 1.02 -17.54
N GLY A 75 -3.82 0.07 -16.88
CA GLY A 75 -4.02 -1.28 -17.41
C GLY A 75 -2.77 -2.17 -17.35
N ARG A 76 -1.69 -1.72 -16.75
CA ARG A 76 -0.45 -2.48 -16.57
C ARG A 76 -0.40 -3.08 -15.17
N ILE A 77 0.22 -4.27 -15.07
CA ILE A 77 0.40 -5.02 -13.82
C ILE A 77 1.84 -5.53 -13.73
N GLY A 78 2.27 -5.91 -12.53
CA GLY A 78 3.60 -6.50 -12.31
C GLY A 78 4.75 -5.56 -12.65
N LYS A 79 5.78 -6.05 -13.33
CA LYS A 79 7.01 -5.29 -13.62
C LYS A 79 6.78 -4.02 -14.45
N GLU A 80 5.78 -4.03 -15.34
CA GLU A 80 5.45 -2.85 -16.15
C GLU A 80 4.81 -1.76 -15.30
N ALA A 81 3.91 -2.13 -14.39
CA ALA A 81 3.32 -1.19 -13.43
C ALA A 81 4.40 -0.59 -12.51
N MET A 82 5.39 -1.39 -12.08
CA MET A 82 6.50 -0.89 -11.26
C MET A 82 7.26 0.23 -11.96
N LYS A 83 7.61 0.04 -13.24
CA LYS A 83 8.30 1.07 -14.04
C LYS A 83 7.48 2.34 -14.20
N LEU A 84 6.16 2.22 -14.37
CA LEU A 84 5.27 3.38 -14.46
C LEU A 84 5.21 4.13 -13.13
N TRP A 85 5.13 3.42 -12.00
CA TRP A 85 5.16 4.03 -10.68
C TRP A 85 6.51 4.69 -10.32
N GLU A 86 7.60 4.26 -10.92
CA GLU A 86 8.91 4.94 -10.85
C GLU A 86 8.94 6.22 -11.70
N THR A 87 8.25 6.20 -12.85
CA THR A 87 8.18 7.35 -13.76
C THR A 87 7.20 8.42 -13.26
N TYR A 88 6.06 7.99 -12.73
CA TYR A 88 4.98 8.86 -12.24
C TYR A 88 4.90 8.81 -10.70
N ASP A 89 6.04 9.00 -10.05
CA ASP A 89 6.15 8.89 -8.59
C ASP A 89 5.27 9.90 -7.84
N PHE A 90 5.00 11.06 -8.43
CA PHE A 90 4.14 12.11 -7.87
C PHE A 90 2.65 11.72 -7.80
N GLU A 91 2.20 10.74 -8.58
CA GLU A 91 0.82 10.23 -8.56
C GLU A 91 0.58 9.16 -7.50
N ARG A 92 1.63 8.73 -6.81
CA ARG A 92 1.55 7.71 -5.77
C ARG A 92 0.73 8.19 -4.57
N PRO A 93 -0.18 7.37 -4.04
CA PRO A 93 -0.92 7.70 -2.82
C PRO A 93 -0.02 7.88 -1.59
N ASP A 94 1.14 7.18 -1.55
CA ASP A 94 2.14 7.27 -0.49
C ASP A 94 3.27 8.29 -0.76
N TYR A 95 3.11 9.21 -1.71
CA TYR A 95 4.16 10.12 -2.16
C TYR A 95 4.90 10.83 -1.03
N LYS A 96 4.18 11.36 -0.03
CA LYS A 96 4.79 12.06 1.11
C LYS A 96 5.71 11.13 1.93
N ALA A 97 5.26 9.92 2.19
CA ALA A 97 6.03 8.91 2.92
C ALA A 97 7.21 8.41 2.07
N TYR A 98 6.99 8.22 0.77
CA TYR A 98 8.02 7.85 -0.19
C TYR A 98 9.17 8.85 -0.22
N VAL A 99 8.89 10.14 -0.41
CA VAL A 99 9.91 11.20 -0.43
C VAL A 99 10.69 11.26 0.89
N LYS A 100 10.01 11.09 2.03
CA LYS A 100 10.67 11.03 3.34
C LYS A 100 11.63 9.84 3.44
N ARG A 101 11.22 8.67 2.97
CA ARG A 101 12.07 7.46 2.94
C ARG A 101 13.28 7.63 2.02
N MET A 102 13.09 8.22 0.84
CA MET A 102 14.19 8.46 -0.11
C MET A 102 15.24 9.39 0.48
N LYS A 103 14.82 10.50 1.11
CA LYS A 103 15.74 11.41 1.82
C LYS A 103 16.50 10.74 2.98
N LEU A 104 15.85 9.80 3.70
CA LEU A 104 16.51 9.02 4.74
C LEU A 104 17.54 8.05 4.14
N ARG A 105 17.19 7.35 3.07
CA ARG A 105 18.09 6.42 2.38
C ARG A 105 19.32 7.13 1.83
N GLU A 106 19.15 8.31 1.26
CA GLU A 106 20.26 9.15 0.79
C GLU A 106 21.24 9.53 1.92
N LYS A 107 20.72 9.84 3.12
CA LYS A 107 21.54 10.16 4.29
C LYS A 107 22.26 8.95 4.88
N VAL A 108 21.65 7.75 4.78
CA VAL A 108 22.16 6.51 5.38
C VAL A 108 22.97 5.68 4.38
N ALA A 109 22.78 5.91 3.07
CA ALA A 109 23.55 5.22 2.04
C ALA A 109 25.05 5.49 2.25
N PRO A 110 25.88 4.46 2.47
CA PRO A 110 27.31 4.64 2.51
C PRO A 110 27.73 5.25 1.18
N LYS A 111 28.55 6.31 1.24
CA LYS A 111 29.14 6.90 0.02
C LYS A 111 29.71 5.75 -0.82
N PRO A 112 29.42 5.68 -2.14
CA PRO A 112 29.96 4.64 -2.97
C PRO A 112 31.47 4.67 -2.82
N VAL A 113 32.03 3.63 -2.21
CA VAL A 113 33.48 3.41 -2.24
C VAL A 113 33.75 3.03 -3.68
N ILE A 114 34.26 3.97 -4.44
CA ILE A 114 34.76 3.74 -5.79
C ILE A 114 36.05 2.93 -5.61
N ASN A 115 35.90 1.64 -5.35
CA ASN A 115 36.99 0.71 -5.53
C ASN A 115 37.10 0.48 -7.01
N SER A 116 38.12 1.06 -7.60
CA SER A 116 38.52 0.83 -8.98
C SER A 116 39.13 -0.55 -9.22
N ASP A 117 38.84 -1.52 -8.36
CA ASP A 117 39.27 -2.88 -8.56
C ASP A 117 38.30 -3.57 -9.54
N PRO A 118 38.79 -4.11 -10.68
CA PRO A 118 37.95 -4.83 -11.60
C PRO A 118 37.37 -6.07 -10.90
N LEU A 119 36.06 -6.27 -11.07
CA LEU A 119 35.38 -7.48 -10.59
C LEU A 119 36.16 -8.72 -11.02
N PRO A 120 36.45 -9.66 -10.10
CA PRO A 120 37.03 -10.93 -10.54
C PRO A 120 36.04 -11.67 -11.43
N ALA A 121 36.50 -12.05 -12.60
CA ALA A 121 35.71 -12.66 -13.67
C ALA A 121 35.31 -14.12 -13.42
N ASP A 122 35.08 -14.51 -12.16
CA ASP A 122 34.80 -15.91 -11.83
C ASP A 122 33.68 -16.09 -10.81
N ILE A 123 32.44 -15.77 -11.23
CA ILE A 123 31.24 -16.30 -10.58
C ILE A 123 30.43 -17.05 -11.63
N SER A 124 31.05 -18.06 -12.25
CA SER A 124 30.37 -19.07 -13.02
C SER A 124 30.64 -20.45 -12.39
N THR A 125 30.24 -20.67 -11.16
CA THR A 125 30.08 -22.01 -10.62
C THR A 125 28.79 -22.09 -9.82
N ASN A 126 27.79 -22.54 -10.52
CA ASN A 126 26.52 -23.04 -10.10
C ASN A 126 26.70 -24.14 -9.02
N LYS A 127 26.87 -23.77 -7.75
CA LYS A 127 26.92 -24.72 -6.65
C LYS A 127 25.49 -25.01 -6.22
N LYS A 128 24.94 -26.15 -6.70
CA LYS A 128 23.68 -26.73 -6.22
C LYS A 128 23.69 -26.83 -4.70
N VAL A 129 22.89 -26.01 -4.03
CA VAL A 129 22.62 -26.14 -2.60
C VAL A 129 21.67 -27.31 -2.41
N SER A 130 22.16 -28.45 -1.90
CA SER A 130 21.32 -29.57 -1.52
C SER A 130 20.74 -29.33 -0.13
N TRP A 131 19.43 -29.19 -0.04
CA TRP A 131 18.70 -29.12 1.21
C TRP A 131 18.53 -30.54 1.77
N THR A 132 19.32 -30.92 2.78
CA THR A 132 19.07 -32.14 3.56
C THR A 132 18.11 -31.80 4.70
N LYS A 133 16.98 -32.53 4.78
CA LYS A 133 16.05 -32.45 5.92
C LYS A 133 16.74 -32.96 7.18
N PRO A 134 16.62 -32.25 8.31
CA PRO A 134 17.00 -32.82 9.59
C PRO A 134 16.02 -33.93 10.01
N LYS A 135 16.58 -35.00 10.61
CA LYS A 135 15.82 -36.11 11.19
C LYS A 135 15.10 -35.68 12.47
#